data_b9a717073e673efe641c7bd3393d6148
#
_entry.id   b9a717073e673efe641c7bd3393d6148
#
_cell.length_a   1.000
_cell.length_b   1.000
_cell.length_c   1.000
_cell.angle_alpha   90.00
_cell.angle_beta   90.00
_cell.angle_gamma   90.00
#
_symmetry.space_group_name_H-M   'P 1'
#
loop_
_entity.id
_entity.type
_entity.pdbx_description
1 polymer ?
#
loop_
_entity_poly.entity_id
_entity_poly.type
_entity_poly.pdbx_seq_one_letter_code
_entity_poly.pdbx_strand_id
1 'polypeptide(L)'
;RQEAEEFDKLDDVLVGNVLQHQVTLTTTTLYNGVDMKDRALKYIVSELWNPLVNAQILGRKRPLDEGDTCAVYLLHYPKERLEGELKKIEKYQLEPVEAYRKWFDDRKAWKTYLHQPETVEILKKSHTVVLDPREGEYCWRKRATLQARVERVFLLQMLEQGYQTELLKKIDESLLAKVERLDPPLLLEYLDAHLNEERYYQDWQKIFFELGHIYNKADGHAEKSLPSYTCARQWLQQYGYDLQKKRAT
;
A
#
# COMPACT_ATOMS: atom_id res chain seq x y z
N ARG A 1 6.43 -19.60 21.18
CA ARG A 1 7.51 -20.57 20.84
C ARG A 1 7.97 -20.42 19.39
N GLN A 2 7.08 -20.30 18.39
CA GLN A 2 7.48 -20.08 16.99
C GLN A 2 8.21 -18.75 16.77
N GLU A 3 7.80 -17.66 17.42
CA GLU A 3 8.48 -16.35 17.31
C GLU A 3 9.91 -16.39 17.89
N ALA A 4 10.16 -17.17 18.96
CA ALA A 4 11.50 -17.30 19.53
C ALA A 4 12.45 -18.10 18.62
N GLU A 5 11.95 -19.13 17.93
CA GLU A 5 12.73 -19.90 16.96
C GLU A 5 13.05 -19.12 15.66
N GLU A 6 12.22 -18.13 15.31
CA GLU A 6 12.52 -17.23 14.18
C GLU A 6 13.60 -16.20 14.51
N PHE A 7 13.68 -15.75 15.77
CA PHE A 7 14.74 -14.82 16.21
C PHE A 7 16.10 -15.51 16.26
N ASP A 8 16.20 -16.75 16.74
CA ASP A 8 17.45 -17.53 16.73
C ASP A 8 17.99 -17.73 15.30
N LYS A 9 17.14 -17.91 14.30
CA LYS A 9 17.56 -18.00 12.89
C LYS A 9 18.05 -16.68 12.29
N LEU A 10 17.63 -15.55 12.82
CA LEU A 10 18.10 -14.24 12.37
C LEU A 10 19.55 -14.00 12.82
N ASP A 11 19.93 -14.42 14.01
CA ASP A 11 21.27 -14.31 14.54
C ASP A 11 22.30 -15.13 13.75
N ASP A 12 21.87 -16.25 13.13
CA ASP A 12 22.70 -17.04 12.23
C ASP A 12 22.97 -16.33 10.88
N VAL A 13 22.10 -15.42 10.47
CA VAL A 13 22.18 -14.69 9.20
C VAL A 13 22.86 -13.35 9.37
N LEU A 14 22.68 -12.69 10.52
CA LEU A 14 23.13 -11.33 10.76
C LEU A 14 23.72 -11.19 12.17
N VAL A 15 25.02 -10.97 12.26
CA VAL A 15 25.71 -10.70 13.53
C VAL A 15 26.24 -9.26 13.52
N GLY A 16 25.80 -8.47 14.47
CA GLY A 16 26.25 -7.07 14.57
C GLY A 16 25.96 -6.23 13.34
N ASN A 17 24.84 -6.46 12.65
CA ASN A 17 24.45 -5.83 11.39
C ASN A 17 25.30 -6.21 10.17
N VAL A 18 26.05 -7.31 10.23
CA VAL A 18 26.89 -7.85 9.15
C VAL A 18 26.36 -9.20 8.72
N LEU A 19 26.20 -9.39 7.40
CA LEU A 19 25.76 -10.67 6.83
C LEU A 19 26.85 -11.73 6.98
N GLN A 20 26.48 -12.91 7.45
CA GLN A 20 27.40 -14.00 7.73
C GLN A 20 27.68 -14.90 6.51
N HIS A 21 26.90 -14.77 5.46
CA HIS A 21 26.99 -15.62 4.28
C HIS A 21 27.33 -14.78 3.03
N GLN A 22 28.09 -15.39 2.10
CA GLN A 22 28.40 -14.77 0.81
C GLN A 22 27.14 -14.48 -0.04
N VAL A 23 26.13 -15.32 0.08
CA VAL A 23 24.82 -15.15 -0.54
C VAL A 23 23.74 -15.38 0.51
N THR A 24 22.89 -14.39 0.71
CA THR A 24 21.77 -14.47 1.61
C THR A 24 20.47 -14.35 0.82
N LEU A 25 19.62 -15.38 0.88
CA LEU A 25 18.27 -15.34 0.33
C LEU A 25 17.29 -14.99 1.47
N THR A 26 16.47 -14.00 1.23
CA THR A 26 15.53 -13.52 2.25
C THR A 26 14.17 -13.18 1.63
N THR A 27 13.17 -13.20 2.49
CA THR A 27 11.83 -12.69 2.18
C THR A 27 11.71 -11.23 2.66
N THR A 28 10.53 -10.68 2.57
CA THR A 28 10.20 -9.35 3.09
C THR A 28 10.41 -9.19 4.61
N THR A 29 10.73 -10.26 5.33
CA THR A 29 10.96 -10.24 6.79
C THR A 29 12.18 -9.38 7.18
N LEU A 30 13.27 -9.41 6.39
CA LEU A 30 14.48 -8.63 6.69
C LEU A 30 14.33 -7.12 6.54
N TYR A 31 13.33 -6.62 5.81
CA TYR A 31 13.16 -5.16 5.70
C TYR A 31 12.51 -4.52 6.94
N ASN A 32 11.95 -5.32 7.83
CA ASN A 32 11.28 -4.84 9.03
C ASN A 32 12.26 -4.77 10.23
N GLY A 33 13.01 -3.67 10.32
CA GLY A 33 13.74 -3.34 11.55
C GLY A 33 15.22 -3.70 11.59
N VAL A 34 15.80 -4.27 10.53
CA VAL A 34 17.21 -4.64 10.49
C VAL A 34 18.00 -3.65 9.63
N ASP A 35 19.01 -3.00 10.20
CA ASP A 35 19.95 -2.17 9.46
C ASP A 35 21.20 -3.01 9.10
N MET A 36 21.58 -3.01 7.83
CA MET A 36 22.78 -3.72 7.34
C MET A 36 23.95 -2.74 7.21
N LYS A 37 24.92 -2.86 8.08
CA LYS A 37 26.19 -2.08 8.10
C LYS A 37 27.33 -2.97 7.63
N ASP A 38 27.20 -3.49 6.43
CA ASP A 38 28.12 -4.47 5.86
C ASP A 38 28.77 -3.93 4.58
N ARG A 39 30.08 -3.67 4.62
CA ARG A 39 30.84 -3.23 3.46
C ARG A 39 31.00 -4.33 2.41
N ALA A 40 30.90 -5.60 2.80
CA ALA A 40 30.96 -6.73 1.87
C ALA A 40 29.66 -6.90 1.08
N LEU A 41 28.55 -6.31 1.51
CA LEU A 41 27.29 -6.31 0.76
C LEU A 41 27.42 -5.41 -0.48
N LYS A 42 27.77 -6.01 -1.61
CA LYS A 42 27.99 -5.33 -2.89
C LYS A 42 26.81 -5.38 -3.85
N TYR A 43 25.91 -6.33 -3.66
CA TYR A 43 24.79 -6.57 -4.57
C TYR A 43 23.49 -6.82 -3.78
N ILE A 44 22.44 -6.15 -4.20
CA ILE A 44 21.07 -6.42 -3.76
C ILE A 44 20.25 -6.75 -5.00
N VAL A 45 19.60 -7.91 -5.00
CA VAL A 45 18.68 -8.33 -6.07
C VAL A 45 17.28 -8.41 -5.49
N SER A 46 16.34 -7.65 -6.04
CA SER A 46 14.95 -7.67 -5.60
C SER A 46 14.02 -8.11 -6.72
N GLU A 47 13.17 -9.09 -6.40
CA GLU A 47 12.11 -9.59 -7.27
C GLU A 47 10.74 -8.98 -6.98
N LEU A 48 10.70 -7.91 -6.18
CA LEU A 48 9.44 -7.31 -5.78
C LEU A 48 9.05 -6.17 -6.73
N TRP A 49 7.79 -6.15 -7.12
CA TRP A 49 7.25 -5.09 -7.96
C TRP A 49 6.95 -3.80 -7.19
N ASN A 50 6.69 -3.91 -5.88
CA ASN A 50 6.24 -2.78 -5.07
C ASN A 50 7.39 -1.80 -4.79
N PRO A 51 7.30 -0.53 -5.24
CA PRO A 51 8.39 0.44 -5.11
C PRO A 51 8.67 0.83 -3.65
N LEU A 52 7.65 0.88 -2.78
CA LEU A 52 7.84 1.21 -1.38
C LEU A 52 8.59 0.12 -0.64
N VAL A 53 8.29 -1.15 -0.93
CA VAL A 53 9.00 -2.28 -0.35
C VAL A 53 10.45 -2.29 -0.84
N ASN A 54 10.69 -2.05 -2.13
CA ASN A 54 12.04 -1.91 -2.66
C ASN A 54 12.81 -0.78 -1.98
N ALA A 55 12.21 0.41 -1.84
CA ALA A 55 12.83 1.52 -1.15
C ALA A 55 13.17 1.20 0.32
N GLN A 56 12.30 0.47 1.01
CA GLN A 56 12.58 0.02 2.37
C GLN A 56 13.74 -0.96 2.44
N ILE A 57 13.80 -1.94 1.53
CA ILE A 57 14.91 -2.89 1.44
C ILE A 57 16.22 -2.15 1.17
N LEU A 58 16.25 -1.26 0.19
CA LEU A 58 17.42 -0.49 -0.17
C LEU A 58 17.88 0.42 0.96
N GLY A 59 16.94 1.05 1.65
CA GLY A 59 17.20 1.89 2.79
C GLY A 59 17.76 1.15 4.02
N ARG A 60 17.77 -0.20 4.03
CA ARG A 60 18.42 -1.00 5.09
C ARG A 60 19.93 -1.10 4.94
N LYS A 61 20.45 -1.00 3.73
CA LYS A 61 21.90 -0.83 3.54
C LYS A 61 22.28 0.56 4.04
N ARG A 62 23.02 0.61 5.15
CA ARG A 62 23.55 1.83 5.71
C ARG A 62 25.01 1.97 5.28
N PRO A 63 25.34 2.94 4.42
CA PRO A 63 26.71 3.15 4.01
C PRO A 63 27.57 3.53 5.22
N LEU A 64 28.77 2.95 5.30
CA LEU A 64 29.74 3.23 6.37
C LEU A 64 30.52 4.50 6.07
N ASP A 65 30.77 4.79 4.80
CA ASP A 65 31.40 5.99 4.28
C ASP A 65 31.00 6.23 2.80
N GLU A 66 31.49 7.29 2.19
CA GLU A 66 31.20 7.67 0.81
C GLU A 66 31.63 6.62 -0.23
N GLY A 67 32.62 5.79 0.10
CA GLY A 67 33.11 4.69 -0.77
C GLY A 67 32.35 3.37 -0.61
N ASP A 68 31.43 3.29 0.35
CA ASP A 68 30.63 2.10 0.60
C ASP A 68 29.39 2.05 -0.33
N THR A 69 29.59 1.52 -1.52
CA THR A 69 28.56 1.43 -2.57
C THR A 69 28.03 0.02 -2.72
N CYS A 70 26.78 -0.08 -3.16
CA CYS A 70 26.08 -1.33 -3.44
C CYS A 70 25.34 -1.22 -4.78
N ALA A 71 25.53 -2.21 -5.65
CA ALA A 71 24.76 -2.31 -6.89
C ALA A 71 23.40 -2.96 -6.62
N VAL A 72 22.36 -2.40 -7.20
CA VAL A 72 20.99 -2.88 -7.03
C VAL A 72 20.43 -3.37 -8.36
N TYR A 73 19.90 -4.58 -8.35
CA TYR A 73 19.24 -5.20 -9.48
C TYR A 73 17.78 -5.40 -9.15
N LEU A 74 16.90 -4.74 -9.89
CA LEU A 74 15.45 -4.87 -9.75
C LEU A 74 14.89 -5.68 -10.92
N LEU A 75 14.11 -6.71 -10.61
CA LEU A 75 13.51 -7.54 -11.64
C LEU A 75 12.53 -6.71 -12.47
N HIS A 76 12.62 -6.82 -13.78
CA HIS A 76 11.65 -6.21 -14.67
C HIS A 76 10.30 -6.95 -14.63
N TYR A 77 9.22 -6.20 -14.51
CA TYR A 77 7.86 -6.72 -14.58
C TYR A 77 7.21 -6.36 -15.91
N PRO A 78 6.94 -7.34 -16.79
CA PRO A 78 6.20 -7.08 -18.02
C PRO A 78 4.75 -6.73 -17.71
N LYS A 79 4.11 -6.05 -18.66
CA LYS A 79 2.74 -5.52 -18.52
C LYS A 79 1.75 -6.58 -18.06
N GLU A 80 1.78 -7.76 -18.64
CA GLU A 80 0.87 -8.87 -18.34
C GLU A 80 1.00 -9.34 -16.88
N ARG A 81 2.21 -9.28 -16.32
CA ARG A 81 2.46 -9.63 -14.93
C ARG A 81 1.90 -8.56 -13.99
N LEU A 82 2.06 -7.27 -14.32
CA LEU A 82 1.47 -6.17 -13.54
C LEU A 82 -0.06 -6.22 -13.58
N GLU A 83 -0.67 -6.49 -14.74
CA GLU A 83 -2.10 -6.70 -14.87
C GLU A 83 -2.59 -7.89 -14.02
N GLY A 84 -1.78 -8.94 -13.95
CA GLY A 84 -2.03 -10.09 -13.08
C GLY A 84 -2.03 -9.72 -11.60
N GLU A 85 -1.08 -8.93 -11.14
CA GLU A 85 -1.01 -8.43 -9.76
C GLU A 85 -2.18 -7.49 -9.44
N LEU A 86 -2.53 -6.60 -10.38
CA LEU A 86 -3.70 -5.71 -10.25
C LEU A 86 -5.00 -6.52 -10.04
N LYS A 87 -5.23 -7.52 -10.88
CA LYS A 87 -6.41 -8.41 -10.75
C LYS A 87 -6.44 -9.16 -9.42
N LYS A 88 -5.27 -9.57 -8.89
CA LYS A 88 -5.18 -10.21 -7.57
C LYS A 88 -5.58 -9.24 -6.45
N ILE A 89 -5.09 -8.01 -6.49
CA ILE A 89 -5.46 -7.00 -5.49
C ILE A 89 -6.95 -6.69 -5.57
N GLU A 90 -7.49 -6.46 -6.74
CA GLU A 90 -8.91 -6.18 -6.92
C GLU A 90 -9.78 -7.34 -6.43
N LYS A 91 -9.51 -8.56 -6.88
CA LYS A 91 -10.30 -9.75 -6.54
C LYS A 91 -10.15 -10.18 -5.08
N TYR A 92 -8.92 -10.24 -4.56
CA TYR A 92 -8.68 -10.85 -3.25
C TYR A 92 -8.62 -9.84 -2.11
N GLN A 93 -8.39 -8.56 -2.39
CA GLN A 93 -8.25 -7.56 -1.33
C GLN A 93 -9.37 -6.52 -1.33
N LEU A 94 -9.83 -6.04 -2.47
CA LEU A 94 -10.81 -4.95 -2.52
C LEU A 94 -12.25 -5.46 -2.62
N GLU A 95 -12.53 -6.47 -3.43
CA GLU A 95 -13.87 -7.08 -3.55
C GLU A 95 -14.43 -7.57 -2.21
N PRO A 96 -13.66 -8.28 -1.34
CA PRO A 96 -14.15 -8.67 -0.01
C PRO A 96 -14.55 -7.50 0.87
N VAL A 97 -13.84 -6.37 0.77
CA VAL A 97 -14.15 -5.16 1.55
C VAL A 97 -15.46 -4.55 1.09
N GLU A 98 -15.68 -4.48 -0.22
CA GLU A 98 -16.95 -3.98 -0.77
C GLU A 98 -18.12 -4.84 -0.37
N ALA A 99 -17.96 -6.17 -0.43
CA ALA A 99 -18.98 -7.12 0.01
C ALA A 99 -19.23 -7.00 1.53
N TYR A 100 -18.17 -6.90 2.33
CA TYR A 100 -18.28 -6.70 3.78
C TYR A 100 -19.06 -5.43 4.11
N ARG A 101 -18.69 -4.30 3.51
CA ARG A 101 -19.36 -3.02 3.74
C ARG A 101 -20.81 -3.00 3.31
N LYS A 102 -21.16 -3.74 2.27
CA LYS A 102 -22.52 -3.79 1.72
C LYS A 102 -23.44 -4.70 2.50
N TRP A 103 -22.95 -5.82 3.01
CA TRP A 103 -23.81 -6.91 3.50
C TRP A 103 -23.56 -7.29 4.96
N PHE A 104 -22.52 -6.76 5.63
CA PHE A 104 -22.22 -7.19 6.99
C PHE A 104 -23.38 -6.95 7.98
N ASP A 105 -24.08 -5.83 7.86
CA ASP A 105 -25.26 -5.51 8.69
C ASP A 105 -26.49 -6.33 8.32
N ASP A 106 -26.60 -6.82 7.09
CA ASP A 106 -27.60 -7.80 6.65
C ASP A 106 -27.02 -9.22 6.84
N ARG A 107 -27.26 -9.78 8.03
CA ARG A 107 -26.78 -11.13 8.37
C ARG A 107 -27.19 -12.21 7.37
N LYS A 108 -28.35 -12.10 6.73
CA LYS A 108 -28.81 -13.08 5.74
C LYS A 108 -28.02 -12.95 4.44
N ALA A 109 -27.88 -11.74 3.93
CA ALA A 109 -27.10 -11.46 2.73
C ALA A 109 -25.63 -11.84 2.92
N TRP A 110 -25.05 -11.49 4.08
CA TRP A 110 -23.67 -11.84 4.44
C TRP A 110 -23.46 -13.35 4.50
N LYS A 111 -24.36 -14.10 5.16
CA LYS A 111 -24.29 -15.57 5.17
C LYS A 111 -24.40 -16.15 3.76
N THR A 112 -25.31 -15.64 2.94
CA THR A 112 -25.46 -16.10 1.54
C THR A 112 -24.18 -15.89 0.76
N TYR A 113 -23.53 -14.73 0.92
CA TYR A 113 -22.23 -14.43 0.30
C TYR A 113 -21.14 -15.41 0.77
N LEU A 114 -21.03 -15.68 2.07
CA LEU A 114 -20.03 -16.59 2.65
C LEU A 114 -20.20 -18.05 2.19
N HIS A 115 -21.39 -18.46 1.78
CA HIS A 115 -21.65 -19.84 1.32
C HIS A 115 -21.34 -20.05 -0.17
N GLN A 116 -20.99 -18.99 -0.91
CA GLN A 116 -20.59 -19.13 -2.30
C GLN A 116 -19.18 -19.76 -2.39
N PRO A 117 -18.96 -20.82 -3.17
CA PRO A 117 -17.66 -21.49 -3.25
C PRO A 117 -16.52 -20.55 -3.64
N GLU A 118 -16.77 -19.63 -4.56
CA GLU A 118 -15.80 -18.62 -4.99
C GLU A 118 -15.40 -17.68 -3.85
N THR A 119 -16.35 -17.27 -3.01
CA THR A 119 -16.12 -16.39 -1.87
C THR A 119 -15.16 -17.03 -0.86
N VAL A 120 -15.32 -18.33 -0.59
CA VAL A 120 -14.42 -19.05 0.33
C VAL A 120 -12.98 -18.98 -0.16
N GLU A 121 -12.74 -19.18 -1.45
CA GLU A 121 -11.39 -19.11 -2.03
C GLU A 121 -10.84 -17.66 -2.05
N ILE A 122 -11.70 -16.67 -2.26
CA ILE A 122 -11.32 -15.25 -2.19
C ILE A 122 -10.92 -14.90 -0.76
N LEU A 123 -11.75 -15.24 0.22
CA LEU A 123 -11.52 -14.90 1.63
C LEU A 123 -10.28 -15.60 2.22
N LYS A 124 -9.97 -16.83 1.81
CA LYS A 124 -8.71 -17.51 2.20
C LYS A 124 -7.45 -16.74 1.79
N LYS A 125 -7.51 -15.98 0.70
CA LYS A 125 -6.40 -15.17 0.16
C LYS A 125 -6.48 -13.70 0.56
N SER A 126 -7.56 -13.30 1.24
CA SER A 126 -7.75 -11.93 1.69
C SER A 126 -6.95 -11.63 2.95
N HIS A 127 -6.31 -10.47 2.96
CA HIS A 127 -5.71 -9.88 4.16
C HIS A 127 -6.53 -8.71 4.70
N THR A 128 -7.53 -8.28 3.96
CA THR A 128 -8.38 -7.12 4.24
C THR A 128 -9.65 -7.50 4.99
N VAL A 129 -10.24 -8.65 4.67
CA VAL A 129 -11.36 -9.25 5.40
C VAL A 129 -10.92 -10.66 5.83
N VAL A 130 -10.76 -10.86 7.13
CA VAL A 130 -10.19 -12.09 7.70
C VAL A 130 -11.09 -12.66 8.77
N LEU A 131 -11.08 -13.98 8.90
CA LEU A 131 -11.76 -14.64 10.00
C LEU A 131 -10.99 -14.39 11.31
N ASP A 132 -11.66 -13.82 12.31
CA ASP A 132 -11.12 -13.77 13.67
C ASP A 132 -11.28 -15.15 14.33
N PRO A 133 -10.19 -15.84 14.63
CA PRO A 133 -10.27 -17.20 15.22
C PRO A 133 -10.84 -17.21 16.64
N ARG A 134 -10.89 -16.07 17.34
CA ARG A 134 -11.40 -15.97 18.71
C ARG A 134 -12.92 -15.83 18.73
N GLU A 135 -13.45 -15.05 17.80
CA GLU A 135 -14.87 -14.73 17.71
C GLU A 135 -15.60 -15.60 16.70
N GLY A 136 -14.86 -16.25 15.78
CA GLY A 136 -15.44 -17.05 14.69
C GLY A 136 -16.17 -16.18 13.64
N GLU A 137 -15.94 -14.89 13.67
CA GLU A 137 -16.56 -13.92 12.76
C GLU A 137 -15.52 -13.27 11.85
N TYR A 138 -15.95 -12.81 10.66
CA TYR A 138 -15.09 -12.06 9.77
C TYR A 138 -14.97 -10.61 10.23
N CYS A 139 -13.76 -10.10 10.25
CA CYS A 139 -13.46 -8.71 10.56
C CYS A 139 -12.78 -8.00 9.40
N TRP A 140 -13.09 -6.73 9.24
CA TRP A 140 -12.48 -5.85 8.25
C TRP A 140 -11.23 -5.17 8.82
N ARG A 141 -10.08 -5.36 8.16
CA ARG A 141 -8.82 -4.73 8.49
C ARG A 141 -8.60 -3.46 7.67
N LYS A 142 -8.97 -2.31 8.24
CA LYS A 142 -8.86 -1.00 7.58
C LYS A 142 -7.46 -0.70 7.04
N ARG A 143 -6.42 -0.93 7.85
CA ARG A 143 -5.03 -0.69 7.45
C ARG A 143 -4.59 -1.54 6.25
N ALA A 144 -4.94 -2.82 6.21
CA ALA A 144 -4.64 -3.70 5.09
C ALA A 144 -5.39 -3.27 3.82
N THR A 145 -6.63 -2.80 3.96
CA THR A 145 -7.41 -2.24 2.86
C THR A 145 -6.76 -1.00 2.27
N LEU A 146 -6.28 -0.12 3.14
CA LEU A 146 -5.58 1.07 2.73
C LEU A 146 -4.32 0.75 1.92
N GLN A 147 -3.52 -0.18 2.42
CA GLN A 147 -2.35 -0.67 1.71
C GLN A 147 -2.73 -1.24 0.33
N ALA A 148 -3.75 -2.09 0.24
CA ALA A 148 -4.21 -2.65 -1.03
C ALA A 148 -4.65 -1.57 -2.05
N ARG A 149 -5.30 -0.50 -1.57
CA ARG A 149 -5.68 0.64 -2.42
C ARG A 149 -4.46 1.40 -2.95
N VAL A 150 -3.48 1.66 -2.10
CA VAL A 150 -2.23 2.32 -2.50
C VAL A 150 -1.48 1.45 -3.52
N GLU A 151 -1.37 0.16 -3.29
CA GLU A 151 -0.74 -0.79 -4.22
C GLU A 151 -1.46 -0.82 -5.57
N ARG A 152 -2.80 -0.80 -5.56
CA ARG A 152 -3.60 -0.68 -6.79
C ARG A 152 -3.25 0.59 -7.59
N VAL A 153 -3.12 1.72 -6.93
CA VAL A 153 -2.74 2.99 -7.60
C VAL A 153 -1.36 2.90 -8.21
N PHE A 154 -0.38 2.33 -7.51
CA PHE A 154 0.96 2.14 -8.07
C PHE A 154 0.95 1.25 -9.31
N LEU A 155 0.20 0.14 -9.28
CA LEU A 155 0.08 -0.74 -10.45
C LEU A 155 -0.56 -0.03 -11.64
N LEU A 156 -1.60 0.76 -11.42
CA LEU A 156 -2.22 1.56 -12.48
C LEU A 156 -1.24 2.58 -13.07
N GLN A 157 -0.47 3.28 -12.24
CA GLN A 157 0.55 4.22 -12.69
C GLN A 157 1.66 3.52 -13.49
N MET A 158 2.12 2.35 -13.01
CA MET A 158 3.12 1.55 -13.73
C MET A 158 2.61 1.04 -15.07
N LEU A 159 1.32 0.68 -15.17
CA LEU A 159 0.70 0.23 -16.42
C LEU A 159 0.55 1.38 -17.42
N GLU A 160 0.29 2.59 -16.94
CA GLU A 160 0.11 3.79 -17.76
C GLU A 160 1.43 4.41 -18.23
N GLN A 161 2.39 4.58 -17.32
CA GLN A 161 3.62 5.35 -17.53
C GLN A 161 4.85 4.47 -17.77
N GLY A 162 4.72 3.17 -17.59
CA GLY A 162 5.79 2.18 -17.72
C GLY A 162 6.43 1.82 -16.38
N TYR A 163 6.61 0.51 -16.19
CA TYR A 163 7.10 -0.07 -14.93
C TYR A 163 8.41 0.54 -14.44
N GLN A 164 9.42 0.60 -15.31
CA GLN A 164 10.75 1.07 -14.89
C GLN A 164 10.73 2.55 -14.47
N THR A 165 10.05 3.38 -15.25
CA THR A 165 9.95 4.82 -14.99
C THR A 165 9.30 5.09 -13.63
N GLU A 166 8.15 4.49 -13.37
CA GLU A 166 7.43 4.70 -12.12
C GLU A 166 8.13 4.03 -10.93
N LEU A 167 8.72 2.85 -11.11
CA LEU A 167 9.47 2.17 -10.05
C LEU A 167 10.64 3.04 -9.58
N LEU A 168 11.49 3.51 -10.50
CA LEU A 168 12.64 4.33 -10.15
C LEU A 168 12.22 5.66 -9.53
N LYS A 169 11.23 6.33 -10.11
CA LYS A 169 10.67 7.57 -9.56
C LYS A 169 10.19 7.39 -8.12
N LYS A 170 9.43 6.33 -7.84
CA LYS A 170 8.91 6.08 -6.49
C LYS A 170 10.01 5.67 -5.50
N ILE A 171 11.03 4.95 -5.94
CA ILE A 171 12.20 4.63 -5.12
C ILE A 171 12.96 5.91 -4.79
N ASP A 172 13.24 6.76 -5.78
CA ASP A 172 13.93 8.04 -5.59
C ASP A 172 13.16 8.95 -4.63
N GLU A 173 11.84 9.12 -4.84
CA GLU A 173 10.97 9.89 -3.96
C GLU A 173 11.02 9.36 -2.51
N SER A 174 11.11 8.05 -2.33
CA SER A 174 11.13 7.41 -1.01
C SER A 174 12.49 7.48 -0.34
N LEU A 175 13.59 7.41 -1.09
CA LEU A 175 14.96 7.50 -0.57
C LEU A 175 15.37 8.94 -0.28
N LEU A 176 14.95 9.87 -1.13
CA LEU A 176 15.19 11.31 -0.96
C LEU A 176 14.28 11.96 0.08
N ALA A 177 13.52 11.17 0.81
CA ALA A 177 12.41 11.56 1.70
C ALA A 177 12.75 12.61 2.79
N LYS A 178 13.16 13.79 2.36
CA LYS A 178 12.83 15.06 2.98
C LYS A 178 11.61 15.72 2.32
N VAL A 179 11.00 15.06 1.34
CA VAL A 179 9.73 15.50 0.79
C VAL A 179 8.67 15.19 1.85
N GLU A 180 7.97 16.22 2.31
CA GLU A 180 6.72 16.06 3.03
C GLU A 180 5.90 15.06 2.25
N ARG A 181 5.75 13.86 2.77
CA ARG A 181 4.91 12.85 2.16
C ARG A 181 3.50 13.42 2.18
N LEU A 182 3.01 13.72 1.00
CA LEU A 182 1.58 13.68 0.79
C LEU A 182 1.13 12.33 1.33
N ASP A 183 0.46 12.32 2.45
CA ASP A 183 0.05 11.06 3.08
C ASP A 183 -1.42 10.75 2.72
N PRO A 184 -1.68 10.23 1.48
CA PRO A 184 -2.99 9.75 1.09
C PRO A 184 -3.61 8.83 2.16
N PRO A 185 -2.80 8.02 2.89
CA PRO A 185 -3.28 7.22 4.01
C PRO A 185 -4.16 7.96 5.03
N LEU A 186 -3.79 9.16 5.46
CA LEU A 186 -4.56 9.88 6.47
C LEU A 186 -5.97 10.26 5.99
N LEU A 187 -6.07 10.75 4.74
CA LEU A 187 -7.38 11.05 4.16
C LEU A 187 -8.23 9.79 3.98
N LEU A 188 -7.63 8.70 3.49
CA LEU A 188 -8.38 7.47 3.25
C LEU A 188 -8.84 6.83 4.56
N GLU A 189 -8.02 6.87 5.61
CA GLU A 189 -8.40 6.43 6.94
C GLU A 189 -9.54 7.29 7.50
N TYR A 190 -9.45 8.61 7.33
CA TYR A 190 -10.52 9.53 7.72
C TYR A 190 -11.82 9.21 6.97
N LEU A 191 -11.78 9.02 5.66
CA LEU A 191 -12.95 8.70 4.85
C LEU A 191 -13.57 7.36 5.24
N ASP A 192 -12.76 6.34 5.55
CA ASP A 192 -13.26 5.05 6.03
C ASP A 192 -13.99 5.16 7.37
N ALA A 193 -13.57 6.09 8.24
CA ALA A 193 -14.25 6.37 9.50
C ALA A 193 -15.53 7.19 9.34
N HIS A 194 -15.66 7.96 8.24
CA HIS A 194 -16.75 8.92 8.02
C HIS A 194 -17.54 8.61 6.73
N LEU A 195 -17.72 7.32 6.41
CA LEU A 195 -18.50 6.88 5.26
C LEU A 195 -19.95 7.33 5.36
N ASN A 196 -20.48 7.79 4.21
CA ASN A 196 -21.86 8.31 4.08
C ASN A 196 -22.14 9.56 4.91
N GLU A 197 -21.13 10.22 5.45
CA GLU A 197 -21.32 11.48 6.14
C GLU A 197 -21.66 12.59 5.14
N GLU A 198 -22.73 13.36 5.45
CA GLU A 198 -23.14 14.52 4.66
C GLU A 198 -22.52 15.80 5.23
N ARG A 199 -21.77 16.51 4.41
CA ARG A 199 -21.21 17.83 4.77
C ARG A 199 -21.30 18.78 3.58
N TYR A 200 -21.18 20.07 3.86
CA TYR A 200 -20.97 21.06 2.80
C TYR A 200 -19.65 20.77 2.08
N TYR A 201 -19.65 20.96 0.76
CA TYR A 201 -18.45 20.67 -0.03
C TYR A 201 -17.24 21.48 0.40
N GLN A 202 -17.44 22.71 0.90
CA GLN A 202 -16.37 23.56 1.42
C GLN A 202 -15.63 22.93 2.63
N ASP A 203 -16.32 22.19 3.47
CA ASP A 203 -15.72 21.48 4.60
C ASP A 203 -14.95 20.26 4.11
N TRP A 204 -15.51 19.52 3.12
CA TRP A 204 -14.79 18.44 2.44
C TRP A 204 -13.54 18.95 1.73
N GLN A 205 -13.58 20.12 1.08
CA GLN A 205 -12.41 20.73 0.43
C GLN A 205 -11.25 20.95 1.41
N LYS A 206 -11.55 21.44 2.62
CA LYS A 206 -10.53 21.64 3.66
C LYS A 206 -9.92 20.31 4.10
N ILE A 207 -10.76 19.29 4.36
CA ILE A 207 -10.33 17.95 4.76
C ILE A 207 -9.46 17.33 3.67
N PHE A 208 -9.87 17.41 2.41
CA PHE A 208 -9.08 16.87 1.28
C PHE A 208 -7.75 17.61 1.12
N PHE A 209 -7.72 18.90 1.38
CA PHE A 209 -6.48 19.68 1.32
C PHE A 209 -5.56 19.36 2.50
N GLU A 210 -6.08 19.29 3.72
CA GLU A 210 -5.29 19.05 4.92
C GLU A 210 -4.78 17.61 5.03
N LEU A 211 -5.63 16.62 4.72
CA LEU A 211 -5.30 15.21 4.91
C LEU A 211 -4.84 14.51 3.61
N GLY A 212 -5.20 15.03 2.45
CA GLY A 212 -4.90 14.40 1.17
C GLY A 212 -4.09 15.28 0.23
N HIS A 213 -3.83 16.53 0.59
CA HIS A 213 -3.17 17.52 -0.28
C HIS A 213 -3.71 17.56 -1.71
N ILE A 214 -5.01 17.32 -1.86
CA ILE A 214 -5.69 17.37 -3.15
C ILE A 214 -5.93 18.84 -3.50
N TYR A 215 -5.34 19.33 -4.56
CA TYR A 215 -5.48 20.71 -5.00
C TYR A 215 -5.81 20.80 -6.49
N ASN A 216 -6.36 21.93 -6.89
CA ASN A 216 -6.63 22.21 -8.29
C ASN A 216 -5.38 22.76 -8.98
N LYS A 217 -4.77 21.98 -9.88
CA LYS A 217 -3.58 22.38 -10.65
C LYS A 217 -3.86 23.50 -11.67
N ALA A 218 -5.12 23.72 -12.03
CA ALA A 218 -5.46 24.69 -13.09
C ALA A 218 -5.16 26.14 -12.74
N ASP A 219 -5.13 26.48 -11.44
CA ASP A 219 -5.01 27.87 -10.98
C ASP A 219 -3.58 28.33 -10.73
N GLY A 220 -2.58 27.50 -10.90
CA GLY A 220 -1.15 27.84 -10.75
C GLY A 220 -0.71 28.20 -9.32
N HIS A 221 -1.64 28.24 -8.36
CA HIS A 221 -1.41 28.60 -6.96
C HIS A 221 -1.57 27.37 -6.06
N ALA A 222 -0.72 26.37 -6.25
CA ALA A 222 -0.80 25.07 -5.60
C ALA A 222 -0.91 25.12 -4.06
N GLU A 223 -0.29 26.12 -3.44
CA GLU A 223 -0.23 26.22 -1.98
C GLU A 223 -1.47 26.84 -1.31
N LYS A 224 -2.40 27.40 -2.09
CA LYS A 224 -3.57 28.13 -1.55
C LYS A 224 -4.92 27.71 -2.13
N SER A 225 -4.96 26.88 -3.16
CA SER A 225 -6.21 26.48 -3.81
C SER A 225 -6.77 25.21 -3.22
N LEU A 226 -7.99 25.28 -2.72
CA LEU A 226 -8.75 24.11 -2.32
C LEU A 226 -9.14 23.27 -3.55
N PRO A 227 -9.25 21.93 -3.43
CA PRO A 227 -9.56 21.08 -4.55
C PRO A 227 -10.93 21.37 -5.14
N SER A 228 -11.04 21.38 -6.47
CA SER A 228 -12.35 21.43 -7.12
C SER A 228 -13.10 20.12 -6.90
N TYR A 229 -14.43 20.16 -6.94
CA TYR A 229 -15.24 18.95 -6.82
C TYR A 229 -14.84 17.87 -7.84
N THR A 230 -14.59 18.26 -9.09
CA THR A 230 -14.21 17.31 -10.14
C THR A 230 -12.84 16.69 -9.86
N CYS A 231 -11.87 17.50 -9.45
CA CYS A 231 -10.53 17.03 -9.08
C CYS A 231 -10.60 16.04 -7.90
N ALA A 232 -11.28 16.42 -6.83
CA ALA A 232 -11.42 15.57 -5.65
C ALA A 232 -12.15 14.27 -5.98
N ARG A 233 -13.24 14.33 -6.74
CA ARG A 233 -13.99 13.13 -7.14
C ARG A 233 -13.15 12.18 -7.97
N GLN A 234 -12.46 12.66 -9.01
CA GLN A 234 -11.59 11.83 -9.86
C GLN A 234 -10.47 11.17 -9.05
N TRP A 235 -9.86 11.92 -8.14
CA TRP A 235 -8.81 11.39 -7.28
C TRP A 235 -9.36 10.33 -6.33
N LEU A 236 -10.48 10.57 -5.66
CA LEU A 236 -11.12 9.63 -4.75
C LEU A 236 -11.58 8.34 -5.43
N GLN A 237 -12.06 8.43 -6.67
CA GLN A 237 -12.49 7.25 -7.45
C GLN A 237 -11.34 6.25 -7.67
N GLN A 238 -10.08 6.70 -7.77
CA GLN A 238 -8.92 5.82 -7.88
C GLN A 238 -8.77 4.92 -6.64
N TYR A 239 -9.26 5.38 -5.49
CA TYR A 239 -9.21 4.64 -4.22
C TYR A 239 -10.53 3.96 -3.86
N GLY A 240 -11.50 3.95 -4.79
CA GLY A 240 -12.79 3.30 -4.60
C GLY A 240 -13.82 4.10 -3.80
N TYR A 241 -13.62 5.42 -3.63
CA TYR A 241 -14.61 6.32 -3.04
C TYR A 241 -15.38 7.06 -4.14
N ASP A 242 -16.65 7.36 -3.89
CA ASP A 242 -17.45 8.22 -4.77
C ASP A 242 -17.95 9.43 -3.96
N LEU A 243 -17.70 10.61 -4.52
CA LEU A 243 -18.19 11.86 -3.98
C LEU A 243 -19.44 12.28 -4.72
N GLN A 244 -20.58 12.27 -4.04
CA GLN A 244 -21.87 12.57 -4.62
C GLN A 244 -22.38 13.93 -4.17
N LYS A 245 -23.04 14.67 -5.08
CA LYS A 245 -23.75 15.90 -4.75
C LYS A 245 -25.20 15.56 -4.43
N LYS A 246 -25.64 15.93 -3.24
CA LYS A 246 -27.07 15.92 -2.91
C LYS A 246 -27.66 17.29 -3.28
N ARG A 247 -28.80 17.30 -3.97
CA ARG A 247 -29.52 18.55 -4.18
C ARG A 247 -30.15 18.97 -2.87
N ALA A 248 -29.94 20.23 -2.47
CA ALA A 248 -30.71 20.81 -1.39
C ALA A 248 -32.20 20.77 -1.83
N THR A 249 -33.01 20.07 -1.05
CA THR A 249 -34.48 20.04 -1.19
C THR A 249 -35.03 21.31 -0.63
#